data_1c455dd613eb4aa1173147ffa6c96bb9
#
_entry.id   1c455dd613eb4aa1173147ffa6c96bb9
#
_cell.length_a   1.000
_cell.length_b   1.000
_cell.length_c   1.000
_cell.angle_alpha   90.00
_cell.angle_beta   90.00
_cell.angle_gamma   90.00
#
_symmetry.space_group_name_H-M   'P 1'
#
loop_
_entity.id
_entity.type
_entity.pdbx_description
1 polymer ?
#
loop_
_entity_poly.entity_id
_entity_poly.type
_entity_poly.pdbx_seq_one_letter_code
_entity_poly.pdbx_strand_id
1 'polypeptide(L)'
;NVKPVVYFINIGNLAGKCMSDLKGIFNSISSKVVEYHDLCHASSSWPEKSPITHEENGMWYWIEKNHQYNCQLWDEEDMARRIDVEDSDIALNKRNIDQFNQKRNDAIESIDEKILDFLVNVKVVDSAWFSSETAGSIIDRLSIVSLKILHMGIQADRVDIDAIQKEEAKSKKKRLIVQRNDLSFCLNQLFQSASNGKAFYRIYRQFKMYNDPKMNPYLSGLIK
;
A
#
# COMPACT_ATOMS: atom_id res chain seq x y z
N ASN A 1 -10.32 30.59 8.67
CA ASN A 1 -8.86 30.46 8.64
C ASN A 1 -8.42 29.46 9.72
N VAL A 2 -8.53 28.16 9.40
CA VAL A 2 -7.93 27.10 10.21
C VAL A 2 -6.52 26.90 9.64
N LYS A 3 -5.50 27.27 10.42
CA LYS A 3 -4.11 26.98 10.06
C LYS A 3 -3.90 25.48 10.03
N PRO A 4 -3.27 24.90 9.01
CA PRO A 4 -2.94 23.49 9.01
C PRO A 4 -1.97 23.22 10.18
N VAL A 5 -2.35 22.33 11.06
CA VAL A 5 -1.46 21.80 12.10
C VAL A 5 -0.48 20.88 11.39
N VAL A 6 0.76 21.34 11.24
CA VAL A 6 1.84 20.52 10.67
C VAL A 6 2.25 19.53 11.76
N TYR A 7 1.76 18.30 11.67
CA TYR A 7 2.29 17.21 12.48
C TYR A 7 3.63 16.77 11.90
N PHE A 8 4.71 17.19 12.55
CA PHE A 8 6.02 16.59 12.33
C PHE A 8 5.99 15.17 12.91
N ILE A 9 5.73 14.17 12.08
CA ILE A 9 6.10 12.80 12.42
C ILE A 9 7.63 12.78 12.34
N ASN A 10 8.28 12.95 13.48
CA ASN A 10 9.74 12.94 13.57
C ASN A 10 10.23 11.50 13.37
N ILE A 11 10.34 11.08 12.12
CA ILE A 11 10.97 9.82 11.72
C ILE A 11 12.43 10.15 11.44
N GLY A 12 13.20 10.36 12.53
CA GLY A 12 14.62 10.62 12.42
C GLY A 12 15.34 9.55 11.61
N ASN A 13 16.39 9.97 10.92
CA ASN A 13 17.29 9.13 10.13
C ASN A 13 17.57 7.80 10.86
N LEU A 14 17.12 6.66 10.29
CA LEU A 14 17.16 5.34 10.94
C LEU A 14 18.51 4.64 10.81
N ALA A 15 19.41 5.19 9.99
CA ALA A 15 20.76 4.67 9.85
C ALA A 15 21.55 4.87 11.16
N GLY A 16 21.86 3.78 11.86
CA GLY A 16 22.65 3.79 13.10
C GLY A 16 21.87 3.71 14.42
N LYS A 17 20.55 3.49 14.38
CA LYS A 17 19.74 3.32 15.60
C LYS A 17 19.95 1.96 16.28
N CYS A 18 19.97 1.98 17.62
CA CYS A 18 20.08 0.80 18.47
C CYS A 18 18.84 -0.10 18.34
N MET A 19 18.99 -1.42 18.58
CA MET A 19 17.88 -2.41 18.57
C MET A 19 16.67 -2.02 19.43
N SER A 20 16.86 -1.25 20.52
CA SER A 20 15.77 -0.74 21.36
C SER A 20 14.90 0.30 20.64
N ASP A 21 15.52 1.15 19.81
CA ASP A 21 14.83 2.20 19.06
C ASP A 21 14.00 1.59 17.92
N LEU A 22 14.51 0.53 17.29
CA LEU A 22 13.80 -0.22 16.25
C LEU A 22 12.54 -0.90 16.81
N LYS A 23 12.62 -1.49 18.02
CA LYS A 23 11.45 -2.08 18.69
C LYS A 23 10.36 -1.05 18.96
N GLY A 24 10.71 0.16 19.37
CA GLY A 24 9.74 1.25 19.57
C GLY A 24 9.03 1.68 18.28
N ILE A 25 9.78 1.72 17.16
CA ILE A 25 9.23 2.07 15.85
C ILE A 25 8.29 0.97 15.34
N PHE A 26 8.69 -0.29 15.46
CA PHE A 26 7.91 -1.43 14.97
C PHE A 26 6.65 -1.70 15.79
N ASN A 27 6.62 -1.38 17.08
CA ASN A 27 5.43 -1.54 17.92
C ASN A 27 4.24 -0.66 17.50
N SER A 28 4.46 0.40 16.72
CA SER A 28 3.43 1.33 16.26
C SER A 28 3.41 1.53 14.74
N ILE A 29 4.09 0.67 13.99
CA ILE A 29 4.23 0.88 12.53
C ILE A 29 2.88 0.85 11.82
N SER A 30 2.01 -0.09 12.16
CA SER A 30 0.72 -0.23 11.49
C SER A 30 -0.19 0.97 11.72
N SER A 31 -0.24 1.52 12.94
CA SER A 31 -1.02 2.73 13.23
C SER A 31 -0.49 3.92 12.45
N LYS A 32 0.83 4.10 12.36
CA LYS A 32 1.44 5.18 11.57
C LYS A 32 1.17 5.04 10.08
N VAL A 33 1.18 3.81 9.54
CA VAL A 33 0.81 3.54 8.15
C VAL A 33 -0.65 3.91 7.89
N VAL A 34 -1.56 3.50 8.78
CA VAL A 34 -2.98 3.82 8.66
C VAL A 34 -3.22 5.33 8.79
N GLU A 35 -2.62 5.99 9.78
CA GLU A 35 -2.69 7.45 9.97
C GLU A 35 -2.18 8.19 8.73
N TYR A 36 -1.08 7.72 8.12
CA TYR A 36 -0.54 8.29 6.89
C TYR A 36 -1.52 8.15 5.72
N HIS A 37 -2.11 6.97 5.51
CA HIS A 37 -3.13 6.78 4.47
C HIS A 37 -4.34 7.70 4.69
N ASP A 38 -4.84 7.80 5.92
CA ASP A 38 -5.98 8.66 6.26
C ASP A 38 -5.62 10.15 6.06
N LEU A 39 -4.38 10.56 6.36
CA LEU A 39 -3.87 11.91 6.09
C LEU A 39 -3.79 12.22 4.58
N CYS A 40 -3.32 11.28 3.77
CA CYS A 40 -3.33 11.40 2.32
C CYS A 40 -4.75 11.65 1.80
N HIS A 41 -5.71 10.85 2.23
CA HIS A 41 -7.11 10.99 1.82
C HIS A 41 -7.76 12.31 2.27
N ALA A 42 -7.28 12.91 3.34
CA ALA A 42 -7.75 14.23 3.82
C ALA A 42 -7.12 15.41 3.05
N SER A 43 -6.07 15.17 2.28
CA SER A 43 -5.36 16.20 1.49
C SER A 43 -6.00 16.39 0.13
N SER A 44 -6.41 17.62 -0.18
CA SER A 44 -6.96 17.97 -1.50
C SER A 44 -5.94 17.93 -2.65
N SER A 45 -4.66 17.85 -2.34
CA SER A 45 -3.56 17.78 -3.34
C SER A 45 -3.08 16.33 -3.58
N TRP A 46 -3.62 15.36 -2.87
CA TRP A 46 -3.30 13.95 -3.08
C TRP A 46 -4.14 13.38 -4.24
N PRO A 47 -3.61 12.51 -5.12
CA PRO A 47 -2.27 11.88 -5.07
C PRO A 47 -1.15 12.64 -5.78
N GLU A 48 -1.36 13.82 -6.36
CA GLU A 48 -0.35 14.57 -7.12
C GLU A 48 0.79 15.06 -6.23
N LYS A 49 0.45 15.45 -4.98
CA LYS A 49 1.41 15.94 -4.00
C LYS A 49 1.20 15.29 -2.64
N SER A 50 2.29 14.75 -2.09
CA SER A 50 2.30 14.20 -0.75
C SER A 50 2.05 15.28 0.32
N PRO A 51 1.24 14.97 1.37
CA PRO A 51 1.07 15.86 2.51
C PRO A 51 2.32 15.95 3.41
N ILE A 52 3.23 14.99 3.30
CA ILE A 52 4.49 14.91 4.07
C ILE A 52 5.64 14.63 3.10
N THR A 53 6.78 15.28 3.32
CA THR A 53 8.01 14.99 2.58
C THR A 53 8.76 13.87 3.28
N HIS A 54 9.08 12.82 2.55
CA HIS A 54 9.88 11.68 3.00
C HIS A 54 11.29 11.71 2.40
N GLU A 55 12.23 11.08 3.09
CA GLU A 55 13.57 10.85 2.54
C GLU A 55 13.47 9.97 1.31
N GLU A 56 14.04 10.41 0.21
CA GLU A 56 14.03 9.69 -1.06
C GLU A 56 14.64 8.30 -0.91
N ASN A 57 13.98 7.30 -1.49
CA ASN A 57 14.35 5.88 -1.37
C ASN A 57 14.35 5.30 0.06
N GLY A 58 13.81 6.04 1.06
CA GLY A 58 13.55 5.50 2.39
C GLY A 58 12.30 4.61 2.43
N MET A 59 12.10 3.88 3.52
CA MET A 59 10.93 3.01 3.71
C MET A 59 9.61 3.78 3.53
N TRP A 60 9.49 4.96 4.13
CA TRP A 60 8.29 5.78 4.06
C TRP A 60 8.04 6.36 2.66
N TYR A 61 9.08 6.68 1.91
CA TYR A 61 8.97 7.05 0.51
C TYR A 61 8.29 5.95 -0.31
N TRP A 62 8.69 4.69 -0.10
CA TRP A 62 8.08 3.58 -0.82
C TRP A 62 6.67 3.24 -0.35
N ILE A 63 6.36 3.43 0.95
CA ILE A 63 4.97 3.35 1.47
C ILE A 63 4.09 4.41 0.83
N GLU A 64 4.58 5.65 0.69
CA GLU A 64 3.92 6.72 -0.05
C GLU A 64 3.66 6.32 -1.50
N LYS A 65 4.71 5.87 -2.21
CA LYS A 65 4.59 5.46 -3.62
C LYS A 65 3.60 4.31 -3.81
N ASN A 66 3.61 3.32 -2.94
CA ASN A 66 2.63 2.24 -2.95
C ASN A 66 1.20 2.79 -2.82
N HIS A 67 0.95 3.67 -1.85
CA HIS A 67 -0.37 4.26 -1.66
C HIS A 67 -0.80 5.14 -2.84
N GLN A 68 0.12 5.94 -3.39
CA GLN A 68 -0.09 6.77 -4.58
C GLN A 68 -0.51 5.91 -5.79
N TYR A 69 0.21 4.81 -6.05
CA TYR A 69 -0.11 3.91 -7.16
C TYR A 69 -1.44 3.19 -6.95
N ASN A 70 -1.81 2.85 -5.71
CA ASN A 70 -3.13 2.28 -5.42
C ASN A 70 -4.26 3.29 -5.68
N CYS A 71 -4.07 4.58 -5.38
CA CYS A 71 -5.03 5.64 -5.72
C CYS A 71 -5.19 5.78 -7.24
N GLN A 72 -4.07 5.88 -7.96
CA GLN A 72 -4.07 5.98 -9.42
C GLN A 72 -4.68 4.74 -10.09
N LEU A 73 -4.43 3.56 -9.55
CA LEU A 73 -5.08 2.32 -10.00
C LEU A 73 -6.58 2.35 -9.80
N TRP A 74 -7.05 2.87 -8.67
CA TRP A 74 -8.49 3.00 -8.41
C TRP A 74 -9.15 3.85 -9.47
N ASP A 75 -8.59 5.03 -9.75
CA ASP A 75 -9.14 5.96 -10.72
C ASP A 75 -9.14 5.37 -12.14
N GLU A 76 -8.05 4.74 -12.57
CA GLU A 76 -7.96 4.10 -13.89
C GLU A 76 -8.91 2.91 -14.04
N GLU A 77 -9.09 2.11 -12.96
CA GLU A 77 -10.04 1.01 -12.94
C GLU A 77 -11.49 1.50 -13.02
N ASP A 78 -11.84 2.61 -12.40
CA ASP A 78 -13.16 3.22 -12.52
C ASP A 78 -13.35 3.77 -13.96
N MET A 79 -12.36 4.46 -14.52
CA MET A 79 -12.40 4.99 -15.88
C MET A 79 -12.50 3.88 -16.94
N ALA A 80 -11.86 2.74 -16.73
CA ALA A 80 -11.91 1.60 -17.65
C ALA A 80 -13.29 0.91 -17.72
N ARG A 81 -14.22 1.25 -16.83
CA ARG A 81 -15.60 0.70 -16.81
C ARG A 81 -16.64 1.61 -17.46
N ARG A 82 -16.23 2.75 -18.00
CA ARG A 82 -17.14 3.65 -18.74
C ARG A 82 -17.64 2.95 -20.01
N ILE A 83 -18.92 3.16 -20.32
CA ILE A 83 -19.59 2.55 -21.49
C ILE A 83 -19.93 3.58 -22.57
N ASP A 84 -19.64 4.84 -22.30
CA ASP A 84 -19.99 6.01 -23.12
C ASP A 84 -18.73 6.72 -23.69
N VAL A 85 -17.65 5.97 -23.85
CA VAL A 85 -16.37 6.43 -24.41
C VAL A 85 -15.90 5.49 -25.51
N GLU A 86 -14.92 5.93 -26.29
CA GLU A 86 -14.32 5.14 -27.37
C GLU A 86 -13.47 3.97 -26.80
N ASP A 87 -13.40 2.85 -27.54
CA ASP A 87 -12.57 1.70 -27.16
C ASP A 87 -11.09 2.07 -26.98
N SER A 88 -10.60 3.08 -27.71
CA SER A 88 -9.25 3.60 -27.58
C SER A 88 -8.96 4.17 -26.18
N ASP A 89 -9.96 4.81 -25.55
CA ASP A 89 -9.83 5.36 -24.21
C ASP A 89 -9.75 4.23 -23.18
N ILE A 90 -10.60 3.21 -23.33
CA ILE A 90 -10.55 2.03 -22.48
C ILE A 90 -9.21 1.30 -22.62
N ALA A 91 -8.69 1.18 -23.85
CA ALA A 91 -7.38 0.57 -24.11
C ALA A 91 -6.25 1.38 -23.46
N LEU A 92 -6.34 2.73 -23.43
CA LEU A 92 -5.38 3.58 -22.74
C LEU A 92 -5.45 3.37 -21.22
N ASN A 93 -6.65 3.40 -20.62
CA ASN A 93 -6.82 3.12 -19.20
C ASN A 93 -6.23 1.73 -18.85
N LYS A 94 -6.45 0.71 -19.67
CA LYS A 94 -5.88 -0.62 -19.44
C LYS A 94 -4.35 -0.62 -19.44
N ARG A 95 -3.71 0.13 -20.34
CA ARG A 95 -2.24 0.29 -20.35
C ARG A 95 -1.73 1.01 -19.10
N ASN A 96 -2.44 2.04 -18.65
CA ASN A 96 -2.11 2.77 -17.41
C ASN A 96 -2.24 1.83 -16.18
N ILE A 97 -3.31 1.04 -16.10
CA ILE A 97 -3.50 0.02 -15.06
C ILE A 97 -2.30 -0.93 -15.02
N ASP A 98 -1.85 -1.44 -16.16
CA ASP A 98 -0.71 -2.37 -16.23
C ASP A 98 0.59 -1.69 -15.75
N GLN A 99 0.82 -0.42 -16.11
CA GLN A 99 1.97 0.36 -15.65
C GLN A 99 1.92 0.61 -14.13
N PHE A 100 0.79 1.07 -13.60
CA PHE A 100 0.64 1.33 -12.18
C PHE A 100 0.71 0.05 -11.35
N ASN A 101 0.18 -1.07 -11.85
CA ASN A 101 0.36 -2.37 -11.22
C ASN A 101 1.83 -2.79 -11.13
N GLN A 102 2.64 -2.50 -12.16
CA GLN A 102 4.07 -2.77 -12.10
C GLN A 102 4.75 -1.90 -11.03
N LYS A 103 4.53 -0.57 -11.09
CA LYS A 103 5.09 0.38 -10.12
C LYS A 103 4.67 0.07 -8.67
N ARG A 104 3.41 -0.36 -8.46
CA ARG A 104 2.93 -0.80 -7.15
C ARG A 104 3.71 -2.02 -6.64
N ASN A 105 3.92 -3.02 -7.49
CA ASN A 105 4.68 -4.21 -7.12
C ASN A 105 6.15 -3.87 -6.81
N ASP A 106 6.77 -2.99 -7.60
CA ASP A 106 8.14 -2.52 -7.37
C ASP A 106 8.23 -1.78 -6.02
N ALA A 107 7.20 -0.99 -5.67
CA ALA A 107 7.13 -0.32 -4.38
C ALA A 107 6.97 -1.31 -3.21
N ILE A 108 6.16 -2.37 -3.34
CA ILE A 108 6.02 -3.44 -2.34
C ILE A 108 7.38 -4.11 -2.10
N GLU A 109 8.07 -4.50 -3.17
CA GLU A 109 9.40 -5.12 -3.07
C GLU A 109 10.42 -4.19 -2.40
N SER A 110 10.39 -2.89 -2.75
CA SER A 110 11.27 -1.89 -2.15
C SER A 110 10.97 -1.65 -0.66
N ILE A 111 9.69 -1.65 -0.24
CA ILE A 111 9.31 -1.60 1.18
C ILE A 111 9.93 -2.78 1.92
N ASP A 112 9.79 -3.99 1.37
CA ASP A 112 10.32 -5.21 1.98
C ASP A 112 11.84 -5.19 2.08
N GLU A 113 12.54 -4.73 1.05
CA GLU A 113 14.00 -4.56 1.09
C GLU A 113 14.42 -3.63 2.23
N LYS A 114 13.77 -2.46 2.32
CA LYS A 114 14.09 -1.50 3.40
C LYS A 114 13.81 -2.06 4.79
N ILE A 115 12.77 -2.86 4.95
CA ILE A 115 12.49 -3.52 6.24
C ILE A 115 13.53 -4.58 6.55
N LEU A 116 13.93 -5.41 5.56
CA LEU A 116 14.96 -6.43 5.76
C LEU A 116 16.31 -5.83 6.05
N ASP A 117 16.66 -4.65 5.50
CA ASP A 117 17.88 -3.92 5.86
C ASP A 117 17.94 -3.62 7.37
N PHE A 118 16.80 -3.29 8.01
CA PHE A 118 16.74 -3.10 9.46
C PHE A 118 16.88 -4.41 10.24
N LEU A 119 16.52 -5.53 9.65
CA LEU A 119 16.55 -6.85 10.28
C LEU A 119 17.84 -7.63 10.01
N VAL A 120 18.79 -7.09 9.23
CA VAL A 120 19.99 -7.79 8.77
C VAL A 120 20.82 -8.41 9.90
N ASN A 121 20.86 -7.75 11.07
CA ASN A 121 21.61 -8.21 12.24
C ASN A 121 20.77 -9.07 13.21
N VAL A 122 19.50 -9.35 12.89
CA VAL A 122 18.64 -10.18 13.72
C VAL A 122 18.93 -11.65 13.46
N LYS A 123 19.40 -12.36 14.48
CA LYS A 123 19.61 -13.80 14.37
C LYS A 123 18.27 -14.53 14.43
N VAL A 124 17.95 -15.20 13.34
CA VAL A 124 16.74 -16.04 13.24
C VAL A 124 16.98 -17.34 14.04
N VAL A 125 16.02 -17.70 14.92
CA VAL A 125 16.10 -18.94 15.70
C VAL A 125 15.57 -20.12 14.90
N ASP A 126 16.03 -21.35 15.22
CA ASP A 126 15.64 -22.57 14.49
C ASP A 126 14.12 -22.83 14.47
N SER A 127 13.43 -22.40 15.52
CA SER A 127 11.97 -22.52 15.64
C SER A 127 11.18 -21.34 15.01
N ALA A 128 11.86 -20.44 14.30
CA ALA A 128 11.19 -19.31 13.67
C ALA A 128 10.20 -19.79 12.60
N TRP A 129 9.01 -19.19 12.61
CA TRP A 129 8.02 -19.49 11.59
C TRP A 129 8.25 -18.67 10.32
N PHE A 130 7.96 -19.27 9.19
CA PHE A 130 8.00 -18.63 7.89
C PHE A 130 6.68 -17.95 7.58
N SER A 131 6.70 -16.65 7.28
CA SER A 131 5.53 -15.92 6.81
C SER A 131 5.46 -15.95 5.29
N SER A 132 4.35 -16.42 4.74
CA SER A 132 4.10 -16.39 3.29
C SER A 132 3.74 -14.99 2.79
N GLU A 133 3.23 -14.11 3.66
CA GLU A 133 3.03 -12.69 3.36
C GLU A 133 4.19 -11.88 3.90
N THR A 134 4.67 -10.94 3.10
CA THR A 134 5.69 -9.98 3.48
C THR A 134 5.09 -8.76 4.17
N ALA A 135 5.91 -7.98 4.87
CA ALA A 135 5.45 -6.73 5.48
C ALA A 135 4.95 -5.73 4.42
N GLY A 136 5.64 -5.62 3.29
CA GLY A 136 5.23 -4.79 2.16
C GLY A 136 3.88 -5.21 1.58
N SER A 137 3.62 -6.53 1.46
CA SER A 137 2.31 -7.05 1.03
C SER A 137 1.18 -6.66 1.98
N ILE A 138 1.41 -6.72 3.29
CA ILE A 138 0.40 -6.33 4.28
C ILE A 138 0.16 -4.80 4.22
N ILE A 139 1.20 -4.00 4.03
CA ILE A 139 1.12 -2.54 3.88
C ILE A 139 0.32 -2.17 2.62
N ASP A 140 0.56 -2.85 1.50
CA ASP A 140 -0.23 -2.69 0.26
C ASP A 140 -1.71 -2.99 0.50
N ARG A 141 -2.03 -4.09 1.20
CA ARG A 141 -3.41 -4.43 1.56
C ARG A 141 -4.05 -3.39 2.49
N LEU A 142 -3.29 -2.80 3.43
CA LEU A 142 -3.75 -1.69 4.26
C LEU A 142 -4.09 -0.45 3.42
N SER A 143 -3.26 -0.13 2.43
CA SER A 143 -3.50 0.94 1.46
C SER A 143 -4.82 0.72 0.70
N ILE A 144 -5.00 -0.46 0.12
CA ILE A 144 -6.22 -0.82 -0.63
C ILE A 144 -7.47 -0.77 0.26
N VAL A 145 -7.38 -1.27 1.50
CA VAL A 145 -8.54 -1.24 2.42
C VAL A 145 -8.85 0.19 2.86
N SER A 146 -7.85 1.05 3.04
CA SER A 146 -8.06 2.48 3.34
C SER A 146 -8.81 3.20 2.20
N LEU A 147 -8.45 2.94 0.93
CA LEU A 147 -9.20 3.41 -0.24
C LEU A 147 -10.66 2.92 -0.23
N LYS A 148 -10.87 1.63 0.02
CA LYS A 148 -12.23 1.06 0.10
C LYS A 148 -13.06 1.71 1.20
N ILE A 149 -12.46 2.02 2.36
CA ILE A 149 -13.14 2.71 3.47
C ILE A 149 -13.53 4.13 3.06
N LEU A 150 -12.64 4.86 2.38
CA LEU A 150 -12.91 6.19 1.83
C LEU A 150 -14.11 6.15 0.88
N HIS A 151 -14.05 5.31 -0.16
CA HIS A 151 -15.10 5.23 -1.18
C HIS A 151 -16.42 4.72 -0.61
N MET A 152 -16.43 3.77 0.34
CA MET A 152 -17.66 3.38 1.05
C MET A 152 -18.21 4.52 1.92
N GLY A 153 -17.35 5.38 2.47
CA GLY A 153 -17.79 6.61 3.14
C GLY A 153 -18.51 7.54 2.18
N ILE A 154 -17.88 7.85 1.05
CA ILE A 154 -18.48 8.68 -0.01
C ILE A 154 -19.85 8.11 -0.45
N GLN A 155 -19.95 6.79 -0.67
CA GLN A 155 -21.23 6.16 -1.03
C GLN A 155 -22.29 6.30 0.08
N ALA A 156 -21.91 6.16 1.35
CA ALA A 156 -22.83 6.30 2.48
C ALA A 156 -23.38 7.74 2.65
N ASP A 157 -22.60 8.73 2.20
CA ASP A 157 -22.93 10.15 2.32
C ASP A 157 -23.67 10.71 1.08
N ARG A 158 -23.85 9.91 0.02
CA ARG A 158 -24.58 10.32 -1.19
C ARG A 158 -26.02 10.72 -0.85
N VAL A 159 -26.52 11.76 -1.54
CA VAL A 159 -27.88 12.28 -1.34
C VAL A 159 -28.91 11.72 -2.35
N ASP A 160 -28.41 11.17 -3.44
CA ASP A 160 -29.18 10.68 -4.60
C ASP A 160 -29.52 9.19 -4.55
N ILE A 161 -29.20 8.49 -3.45
CA ILE A 161 -29.52 7.08 -3.23
C ILE A 161 -30.49 6.91 -2.06
N ASP A 162 -31.20 5.78 -2.03
CA ASP A 162 -32.17 5.49 -0.98
C ASP A 162 -31.53 5.11 0.37
N ALA A 163 -32.35 5.04 1.42
CA ALA A 163 -31.92 4.73 2.78
C ALA A 163 -31.33 3.31 2.91
N ILE A 164 -31.82 2.36 2.11
CA ILE A 164 -31.37 0.96 2.13
C ILE A 164 -29.95 0.89 1.60
N GLN A 165 -29.69 1.52 0.45
CA GLN A 165 -28.35 1.59 -0.16
C GLN A 165 -27.33 2.29 0.75
N LYS A 166 -27.76 3.39 1.44
CA LYS A 166 -26.90 4.08 2.43
C LYS A 166 -26.52 3.15 3.59
N GLU A 167 -27.48 2.43 4.15
CA GLU A 167 -27.23 1.54 5.28
C GLU A 167 -26.34 0.34 4.86
N GLU A 168 -26.51 -0.15 3.64
CA GLU A 168 -25.65 -1.17 3.05
C GLU A 168 -24.19 -0.68 2.93
N ALA A 169 -23.99 0.54 2.42
CA ALA A 169 -22.66 1.16 2.32
C ALA A 169 -22.02 1.34 3.71
N LYS A 170 -22.78 1.81 4.71
CA LYS A 170 -22.31 1.91 6.10
C LYS A 170 -21.94 0.56 6.69
N SER A 171 -22.73 -0.47 6.44
CA SER A 171 -22.44 -1.84 6.89
C SER A 171 -21.15 -2.38 6.26
N LYS A 172 -20.97 -2.17 4.95
CA LYS A 172 -19.72 -2.54 4.24
C LYS A 172 -18.53 -1.78 4.81
N LYS A 173 -18.65 -0.46 5.05
CA LYS A 173 -17.61 0.36 5.67
C LYS A 173 -17.19 -0.17 7.04
N LYS A 174 -18.14 -0.53 7.91
CA LYS A 174 -17.86 -1.12 9.23
C LYS A 174 -17.02 -2.41 9.11
N ARG A 175 -17.37 -3.30 8.19
CA ARG A 175 -16.60 -4.54 7.94
C ARG A 175 -15.19 -4.26 7.42
N LEU A 176 -15.02 -3.26 6.55
CA LEU A 176 -13.70 -2.84 6.06
C LEU A 176 -12.82 -2.27 7.18
N ILE A 177 -13.40 -1.54 8.15
CA ILE A 177 -12.67 -1.05 9.33
C ILE A 177 -12.18 -2.23 10.18
N VAL A 178 -13.00 -3.27 10.39
CA VAL A 178 -12.56 -4.49 11.08
C VAL A 178 -11.41 -5.14 10.32
N GLN A 179 -11.53 -5.32 9.01
CA GLN A 179 -10.46 -5.89 8.18
C GLN A 179 -9.16 -5.07 8.26
N ARG A 180 -9.23 -3.72 8.27
CA ARG A 180 -8.06 -2.85 8.46
C ARG A 180 -7.38 -3.08 9.81
N ASN A 181 -8.17 -3.24 10.87
CA ASN A 181 -7.66 -3.52 12.21
C ASN A 181 -6.97 -4.90 12.28
N ASP A 182 -7.56 -5.92 11.65
CA ASP A 182 -6.97 -7.27 11.59
C ASP A 182 -5.64 -7.25 10.82
N LEU A 183 -5.57 -6.56 9.68
CA LEU A 183 -4.31 -6.39 8.92
C LEU A 183 -3.26 -5.63 9.74
N SER A 184 -3.67 -4.58 10.45
CA SER A 184 -2.79 -3.83 11.35
C SER A 184 -2.22 -4.69 12.47
N PHE A 185 -3.06 -5.54 13.06
CA PHE A 185 -2.63 -6.52 14.05
C PHE A 185 -1.61 -7.52 13.45
N CYS A 186 -1.91 -8.10 12.27
CA CYS A 186 -1.00 -9.02 11.58
C CYS A 186 0.36 -8.37 11.28
N LEU A 187 0.36 -7.12 10.79
CA LEU A 187 1.60 -6.38 10.51
C LEU A 187 2.44 -6.20 11.78
N ASN A 188 1.82 -5.78 12.88
CA ASN A 188 2.52 -5.61 14.16
C ASN A 188 3.06 -6.94 14.68
N GLN A 189 2.31 -8.04 14.57
CA GLN A 189 2.75 -9.37 14.97
C GLN A 189 3.95 -9.86 14.14
N LEU A 190 3.92 -9.63 12.83
CA LEU A 190 5.04 -9.97 11.95
C LEU A 190 6.29 -9.18 12.34
N PHE A 191 6.18 -7.87 12.53
CA PHE A 191 7.32 -7.03 12.94
C PHE A 191 7.87 -7.43 14.31
N GLN A 192 7.01 -7.65 15.29
CA GLN A 192 7.41 -8.05 16.64
C GLN A 192 8.13 -9.41 16.60
N SER A 193 7.61 -10.36 15.83
CA SER A 193 8.21 -11.70 15.72
C SER A 193 9.54 -11.63 14.94
N ALA A 194 9.59 -10.91 13.82
CA ALA A 194 10.78 -10.79 12.99
C ALA A 194 11.91 -10.05 13.72
N SER A 195 11.62 -8.95 14.42
CA SER A 195 12.63 -8.21 15.21
C SER A 195 13.22 -9.00 16.38
N ASN A 196 12.55 -10.07 16.81
CA ASN A 196 13.04 -11.00 17.83
C ASN A 196 13.59 -12.31 17.23
N GLY A 197 13.72 -12.41 15.90
CA GLY A 197 14.22 -13.58 15.20
C GLY A 197 13.26 -14.80 15.23
N LYS A 198 12.00 -14.59 15.63
CA LYS A 198 10.99 -15.65 15.75
C LYS A 198 10.13 -15.83 14.50
N ALA A 199 10.27 -14.93 13.53
CA ALA A 199 9.64 -15.03 12.22
C ALA A 199 10.62 -14.54 11.14
N PHE A 200 10.41 -15.01 9.94
CA PHE A 200 11.10 -14.49 8.75
C PHE A 200 10.20 -14.59 7.53
N TYR A 201 10.50 -13.79 6.50
CA TYR A 201 9.88 -13.87 5.19
C TYR A 201 10.93 -13.66 4.11
N ARG A 202 10.58 -13.93 2.87
CA ARG A 202 11.46 -13.75 1.71
C ARG A 202 10.77 -12.86 0.68
N ILE A 203 11.55 -12.03 0.01
CA ILE A 203 11.07 -11.24 -1.12
C ILE A 203 11.07 -12.14 -2.34
N TYR A 204 9.88 -12.38 -2.90
CA TYR A 204 9.73 -13.08 -4.16
C TYR A 204 9.49 -12.07 -5.26
N ARG A 205 10.46 -11.94 -6.17
CA ARG A 205 10.33 -11.07 -7.34
C ARG A 205 9.20 -11.56 -8.24
N GLN A 206 8.40 -10.63 -8.73
CA GLN A 206 7.35 -10.95 -9.70
C GLN A 206 7.96 -11.02 -11.09
N PHE A 207 8.15 -12.23 -11.61
CA PHE A 207 8.61 -12.46 -12.98
C PHE A 207 7.42 -12.43 -13.95
N LYS A 208 7.00 -11.24 -14.35
CA LYS A 208 5.90 -11.06 -15.33
C LYS A 208 6.41 -11.32 -16.75
N MET A 209 6.52 -12.60 -17.13
CA MET A 209 7.03 -13.04 -18.44
C MET A 209 6.26 -12.45 -19.62
N TYR A 210 4.97 -12.16 -19.44
CA TYR A 210 4.14 -11.53 -20.48
C TYR A 210 4.52 -10.07 -20.78
N ASN A 211 5.23 -9.37 -19.88
CA ASN A 211 5.76 -8.03 -20.10
C ASN A 211 7.18 -8.03 -20.69
N ASP A 212 7.86 -9.19 -20.72
CA ASP A 212 9.21 -9.31 -21.24
C ASP A 212 9.18 -9.50 -22.76
N PRO A 213 9.76 -8.56 -23.56
CA PRO A 213 9.80 -8.67 -25.02
C PRO A 213 10.47 -9.96 -25.54
N LYS A 214 11.35 -10.60 -24.74
CA LYS A 214 12.01 -11.83 -25.11
C LYS A 214 11.19 -13.08 -24.79
N MET A 215 10.28 -12.99 -23.83
CA MET A 215 9.49 -14.13 -23.34
C MET A 215 8.05 -14.11 -23.86
N ASN A 216 7.49 -12.93 -24.16
CA ASN A 216 6.16 -12.82 -24.74
C ASN A 216 6.23 -13.01 -26.27
N PRO A 217 5.58 -14.06 -26.83
CA PRO A 217 5.67 -14.34 -28.26
C PRO A 217 5.07 -13.24 -29.16
N TYR A 218 4.10 -12.47 -28.66
CA TYR A 218 3.53 -11.33 -29.40
C TYR A 218 4.46 -10.10 -29.41
N LEU A 219 5.25 -9.89 -28.34
CA LEU A 219 6.22 -8.80 -28.27
C LEU A 219 7.54 -9.14 -28.96
N SER A 220 7.91 -10.43 -28.98
CA SER A 220 9.13 -10.92 -29.64
C SER A 220 9.03 -11.01 -31.17
N GLY A 221 7.82 -10.81 -31.73
CA GLY A 221 7.58 -10.97 -33.17
C GLY A 221 7.54 -12.42 -33.67
N LEU A 222 7.54 -13.40 -32.77
CA LEU A 222 7.45 -14.83 -33.11
C LEU A 222 6.04 -15.26 -33.55
N ILE A 223 5.04 -14.50 -33.12
CA ILE A 223 3.63 -14.70 -33.52
C ILE A 223 3.14 -13.38 -34.11
N LYS A 224 2.54 -13.42 -35.29
CA LYS A 224 1.90 -12.26 -35.92
C LYS A 224 0.39 -12.30 -35.68
#